data_c3877b4ddc30188f9971f97700b79f66
#
_entry.id   c3877b4ddc30188f9971f97700b79f66
#
_cell.length_a   1.000
_cell.length_b   1.000
_cell.length_c   1.000
_cell.angle_alpha   90.00
_cell.angle_beta   90.00
_cell.angle_gamma   90.00
#
_symmetry.space_group_name_H-M   'P 1'
#
loop_
_entity.id
_entity.type
_entity.pdbx_description
1 polymer ?
#
loop_
_entity_poly.entity_id
_entity_poly.type
_entity_poly.pdbx_seq_one_letter_code
_entity_poly.pdbx_strand_id
1 'polypeptide(L)'
;MMILLSVFGFIGRLSFSFFSELMGRRNAGGLLGFGAGLLTIVAGYNYDAMFMGVSAFWLLLAVAFFFADGGFAIVGPYAAEVWPSHLRTSGMGSAYGFGGIGKIIGPVGLALIVGSGNYLKPDVPLPEIPLAFVYLGCWFLMTGTVYYFFGIETRGKSIEQIDRELAVTA
;
A
#
# COMPACT_ATOMS: atom_id res chain seq x y z
N MET A 1 17.14 -10.55 8.16
CA MET A 1 15.71 -10.13 8.15
C MET A 1 15.34 -9.27 6.94
N MET A 2 16.06 -8.23 6.58
CA MET A 2 15.78 -7.39 5.39
C MET A 2 15.67 -8.21 4.10
N ILE A 3 16.57 -9.19 3.90
CA ILE A 3 16.55 -10.08 2.72
C ILE A 3 15.25 -10.87 2.66
N LEU A 4 14.78 -11.40 3.81
CA LEU A 4 13.52 -12.14 3.88
C LEU A 4 12.34 -11.26 3.45
N LEU A 5 12.24 -10.05 3.99
CA LEU A 5 11.18 -9.09 3.62
C LEU A 5 11.21 -8.78 2.12
N SER A 6 12.42 -8.56 1.56
CA SER A 6 12.58 -8.28 0.12
C SER A 6 12.13 -9.45 -0.75
N VAL A 7 12.42 -10.70 -0.34
CA VAL A 7 11.98 -11.91 -1.05
C VAL A 7 10.45 -12.01 -1.03
N PHE A 8 9.82 -11.81 0.14
CA PHE A 8 8.35 -11.81 0.23
C PHE A 8 7.72 -10.69 -0.59
N GLY A 9 8.30 -9.50 -0.57
CA GLY A 9 7.86 -8.38 -1.41
C GLY A 9 7.96 -8.70 -2.90
N PHE A 10 9.08 -9.28 -3.35
CA PHE A 10 9.25 -9.69 -4.75
C PHE A 10 8.22 -10.73 -5.19
N ILE A 11 7.99 -11.75 -4.35
CA ILE A 11 6.94 -12.76 -4.59
C ILE A 11 5.57 -12.09 -4.65
N GLY A 12 5.30 -11.12 -3.76
CA GLY A 12 4.07 -10.33 -3.77
C GLY A 12 3.86 -9.60 -5.09
N ARG A 13 4.88 -8.91 -5.60
CA ARG A 13 4.80 -8.22 -6.91
C ARG A 13 4.48 -9.18 -8.05
N LEU A 14 5.17 -10.31 -8.13
CA LEU A 14 4.90 -11.30 -9.17
C LEU A 14 3.48 -11.88 -9.06
N SER A 15 3.07 -12.25 -7.85
CA SER A 15 1.75 -12.82 -7.60
C SER A 15 0.64 -11.82 -7.95
N PHE A 16 0.73 -10.57 -7.50
CA PHE A 16 -0.31 -9.57 -7.75
C PHE A 16 -0.27 -8.99 -9.16
N SER A 17 0.84 -9.07 -9.88
CA SER A 17 0.85 -8.83 -11.32
C SER A 17 -0.13 -9.77 -12.03
N PHE A 18 -0.14 -11.05 -11.66
CA PHE A 18 -1.06 -12.05 -12.22
C PHE A 18 -2.47 -11.95 -11.62
N PHE A 19 -2.59 -11.86 -10.29
CA PHE A 19 -3.90 -11.81 -9.63
C PHE A 19 -4.72 -10.58 -9.98
N SER A 20 -4.09 -9.44 -10.25
CA SER A 20 -4.80 -8.23 -10.65
C SER A 20 -5.50 -8.36 -11.99
N GLU A 21 -4.99 -9.20 -12.89
CA GLU A 21 -5.66 -9.55 -14.15
C GLU A 21 -6.90 -10.45 -13.92
N LEU A 22 -6.85 -11.31 -12.90
CA LEU A 22 -7.95 -12.23 -12.58
C LEU A 22 -9.06 -11.58 -11.76
N MET A 23 -8.71 -10.77 -10.76
CA MET A 23 -9.65 -10.16 -9.79
C MET A 23 -10.13 -8.78 -10.20
N GLY A 24 -9.42 -8.12 -11.09
CA GLY A 24 -9.59 -6.71 -11.41
C GLY A 24 -8.71 -5.79 -10.55
N ARG A 25 -8.37 -4.63 -11.11
CA ARG A 25 -7.46 -3.66 -10.47
C ARG A 25 -8.04 -3.12 -9.15
N ARG A 26 -9.34 -2.82 -9.15
CA ARG A 26 -10.09 -2.32 -8.00
C ARG A 26 -10.06 -3.29 -6.82
N ASN A 27 -10.46 -4.54 -7.05
CA ASN A 27 -10.55 -5.55 -5.99
C ASN A 27 -9.16 -5.94 -5.48
N ALA A 28 -8.19 -6.10 -6.38
CA ALA A 28 -6.81 -6.40 -6.02
C ALA A 28 -6.18 -5.27 -5.19
N GLY A 29 -6.39 -4.01 -5.56
CA GLY A 29 -5.93 -2.86 -4.78
C GLY A 29 -6.57 -2.79 -3.39
N GLY A 30 -7.87 -3.08 -3.29
CA GLY A 30 -8.58 -3.21 -2.01
C GLY A 30 -7.98 -4.31 -1.14
N LEU A 31 -7.81 -5.52 -1.68
CA LEU A 31 -7.21 -6.65 -0.96
C LEU A 31 -5.79 -6.34 -0.45
N LEU A 32 -4.97 -5.71 -1.29
CA LEU A 32 -3.60 -5.32 -0.93
C LEU A 32 -3.59 -4.30 0.22
N GLY A 33 -4.40 -3.26 0.13
CA GLY A 33 -4.48 -2.24 1.17
C GLY A 33 -5.00 -2.79 2.49
N PHE A 34 -6.10 -3.54 2.48
CA PHE A 34 -6.66 -4.14 3.69
C PHE A 34 -5.73 -5.21 4.26
N GLY A 35 -5.18 -6.09 3.43
CA GLY A 35 -4.24 -7.14 3.87
C GLY A 35 -2.98 -6.55 4.50
N ALA A 36 -2.32 -5.61 3.83
CA ALA A 36 -1.14 -4.93 4.38
C ALA A 36 -1.48 -4.18 5.67
N GLY A 37 -2.59 -3.43 5.69
CA GLY A 37 -2.97 -2.62 6.84
C GLY A 37 -3.27 -3.44 8.09
N LEU A 38 -4.12 -4.45 7.97
CA LEU A 38 -4.47 -5.31 9.10
C LEU A 38 -3.26 -6.08 9.62
N LEU A 39 -2.44 -6.67 8.74
CA LEU A 39 -1.25 -7.41 9.15
C LEU A 39 -0.20 -6.50 9.79
N THR A 40 -0.04 -5.26 9.33
CA THR A 40 0.85 -4.27 9.94
C THR A 40 0.38 -3.95 11.36
N ILE A 41 -0.90 -3.68 11.56
CA ILE A 41 -1.45 -3.41 12.89
C ILE A 41 -1.26 -4.61 13.82
N VAL A 42 -1.62 -5.82 13.36
CA VAL A 42 -1.47 -7.05 14.15
C VAL A 42 0.00 -7.31 14.50
N ALA A 43 0.93 -7.04 13.57
CA ALA A 43 2.36 -7.16 13.85
C ALA A 43 2.80 -6.21 14.97
N GLY A 44 2.33 -4.96 14.97
CA GLY A 44 2.65 -3.99 16.03
C GLY A 44 2.21 -4.45 17.42
N TYR A 45 1.03 -5.06 17.54
CA TYR A 45 0.54 -5.59 18.83
C TYR A 45 1.25 -6.89 19.27
N ASN A 46 1.91 -7.59 18.35
CA ASN A 46 2.63 -8.85 18.64
C ASN A 46 4.16 -8.67 18.53
N TYR A 47 4.67 -7.48 18.84
CA TYR A 47 6.08 -7.15 18.63
C TYR A 47 7.03 -7.95 19.53
N ASP A 48 6.58 -8.40 20.69
CA ASP A 48 7.32 -9.21 21.68
C ASP A 48 6.94 -10.70 21.63
N ALA A 49 5.90 -11.09 20.87
CA ALA A 49 5.43 -12.45 20.80
C ALA A 49 6.39 -13.37 20.03
N MET A 50 6.51 -14.60 20.50
CA MET A 50 7.30 -15.65 19.86
C MET A 50 6.40 -16.78 19.38
N PHE A 51 6.60 -17.25 18.15
CA PHE A 51 5.90 -18.40 17.59
C PHE A 51 6.92 -19.44 17.12
N MET A 52 6.90 -20.62 17.74
CA MET A 52 7.85 -21.72 17.45
C MET A 52 9.35 -21.30 17.46
N GLY A 53 9.72 -20.41 18.38
CA GLY A 53 11.09 -19.89 18.50
C GLY A 53 11.46 -18.78 17.51
N VAL A 54 10.53 -18.33 16.68
CA VAL A 54 10.70 -17.19 15.78
C VAL A 54 9.83 -16.04 16.25
N SER A 55 10.30 -14.79 16.11
CA SER A 55 9.51 -13.62 16.45
C SER A 55 8.27 -13.54 15.53
N ALA A 56 7.07 -13.52 16.15
CA ALA A 56 5.80 -13.38 15.46
C ALA A 56 5.73 -12.06 14.69
N PHE A 57 6.32 -11.01 15.22
CA PHE A 57 6.45 -9.71 14.58
C PHE A 57 7.07 -9.81 13.17
N TRP A 58 8.21 -10.48 13.04
CA TRP A 58 8.89 -10.60 11.76
C TRP A 58 8.14 -11.48 10.77
N LEU A 59 7.45 -12.51 11.24
CA LEU A 59 6.61 -13.36 10.38
C LEU A 59 5.41 -12.57 9.84
N LEU A 60 4.72 -11.84 10.71
CA LEU A 60 3.59 -10.99 10.32
C LEU A 60 4.02 -9.87 9.37
N LEU A 61 5.17 -9.24 9.63
CA LEU A 61 5.72 -8.23 8.73
C LEU A 61 6.11 -8.80 7.37
N ALA A 62 6.65 -10.02 7.30
CA ALA A 62 6.96 -10.63 6.01
C ALA A 62 5.70 -10.81 5.16
N VAL A 63 4.60 -11.26 5.78
CA VAL A 63 3.31 -11.39 5.09
C VAL A 63 2.71 -10.01 4.78
N ALA A 64 2.80 -9.04 5.68
CA ALA A 64 2.38 -7.66 5.41
C ALA A 64 3.14 -7.06 4.22
N PHE A 65 4.44 -7.33 4.12
CA PHE A 65 5.31 -6.87 3.04
C PHE A 65 4.94 -7.50 1.69
N PHE A 66 4.50 -8.77 1.69
CA PHE A 66 3.97 -9.42 0.50
C PHE A 66 2.77 -8.63 -0.09
N PHE A 67 1.84 -8.19 0.75
CA PHE A 67 0.72 -7.36 0.31
C PHE A 67 1.15 -5.93 -0.04
N ALA A 68 1.92 -5.28 0.81
CA ALA A 68 2.33 -3.88 0.62
C ALA A 68 3.14 -3.69 -0.66
N ASP A 69 4.12 -4.57 -0.89
CA ASP A 69 4.99 -4.50 -2.05
C ASP A 69 4.29 -4.99 -3.33
N GLY A 70 3.32 -5.93 -3.19
CA GLY A 70 2.40 -6.32 -4.27
C GLY A 70 1.64 -5.15 -4.87
N GLY A 71 1.37 -4.09 -4.08
CA GLY A 71 0.74 -2.86 -4.55
C GLY A 71 1.48 -2.19 -5.70
N PHE A 72 2.80 -2.27 -5.75
CA PHE A 72 3.58 -1.70 -6.86
C PHE A 72 3.29 -2.36 -8.21
N ALA A 73 2.82 -3.59 -8.23
CA ALA A 73 2.40 -4.25 -9.46
C ALA A 73 1.12 -3.64 -10.06
N ILE A 74 0.30 -3.00 -9.22
CA ILE A 74 -1.00 -2.44 -9.61
C ILE A 74 -0.92 -0.93 -9.85
N VAL A 75 -0.20 -0.20 -9.00
CA VAL A 75 -0.16 1.28 -9.00
C VAL A 75 0.25 1.84 -10.36
N GLY A 76 1.30 1.31 -10.99
CA GLY A 76 1.78 1.78 -12.29
C GLY A 76 0.75 1.62 -13.41
N PRO A 77 0.32 0.38 -13.72
CA PRO A 77 -0.70 0.13 -14.73
C PRO A 77 -1.99 0.89 -14.45
N TYR A 78 -2.49 0.84 -13.23
CA TYR A 78 -3.72 1.52 -12.84
C TYR A 78 -3.64 3.03 -13.04
N ALA A 79 -2.54 3.66 -12.61
CA ALA A 79 -2.33 5.09 -12.83
C ALA A 79 -2.27 5.46 -14.32
N ALA A 80 -1.88 4.53 -15.20
CA ALA A 80 -1.92 4.75 -16.64
C ALA A 80 -3.32 4.56 -17.26
N GLU A 81 -4.15 3.72 -16.64
CA GLU A 81 -5.47 3.33 -17.16
C GLU A 81 -6.58 4.31 -16.75
N VAL A 82 -6.51 4.92 -15.55
CA VAL A 82 -7.60 5.77 -14.99
C VAL A 82 -7.63 7.20 -15.53
N TRP A 83 -6.66 7.61 -16.34
CA TRP A 83 -6.64 8.96 -16.91
C TRP A 83 -7.01 8.94 -18.39
N PRO A 84 -7.84 9.90 -18.84
CA PRO A 84 -8.09 10.10 -20.27
C PRO A 84 -6.79 10.25 -21.04
N SER A 85 -6.77 9.78 -22.29
CA SER A 85 -5.55 9.70 -23.11
C SER A 85 -4.77 11.02 -23.19
N HIS A 86 -5.48 12.15 -23.28
CA HIS A 86 -4.89 13.49 -23.38
C HIS A 86 -4.32 14.02 -22.05
N LEU A 87 -4.74 13.48 -20.90
CA LEU A 87 -4.26 13.88 -19.56
C LEU A 87 -3.38 12.81 -18.90
N ARG A 88 -3.17 11.67 -19.51
CA ARG A 88 -2.51 10.50 -18.92
C ARG A 88 -1.14 10.83 -18.33
N THR A 89 -0.27 11.48 -19.09
CA THR A 89 1.07 11.84 -18.61
C THR A 89 1.02 12.81 -17.43
N SER A 90 0.19 13.83 -17.50
CA SER A 90 0.03 14.81 -16.41
C SER A 90 -0.61 14.18 -15.18
N GLY A 91 -1.63 13.32 -15.37
CA GLY A 91 -2.30 12.60 -14.29
C GLY A 91 -1.37 11.63 -13.57
N MET A 92 -0.60 10.83 -14.31
CA MET A 92 0.43 9.96 -13.72
C MET A 92 1.48 10.78 -12.96
N GLY A 93 2.00 11.84 -13.56
CA GLY A 93 2.99 12.72 -12.94
C GLY A 93 2.46 13.32 -11.63
N SER A 94 1.21 13.78 -11.62
CA SER A 94 0.55 14.29 -10.41
C SER A 94 0.42 13.21 -9.34
N ALA A 95 -0.05 12.01 -9.68
CA ALA A 95 -0.20 10.91 -8.74
C ALA A 95 1.14 10.54 -8.07
N TYR A 96 2.22 10.43 -8.84
CA TYR A 96 3.56 10.19 -8.31
C TYR A 96 4.10 11.38 -7.50
N GLY A 97 3.79 12.61 -7.91
CA GLY A 97 4.15 13.84 -7.18
C GLY A 97 3.49 13.89 -5.80
N PHE A 98 2.21 13.58 -5.71
CA PHE A 98 1.51 13.46 -4.41
C PHE A 98 2.09 12.35 -3.54
N GLY A 99 2.54 11.23 -4.13
CA GLY A 99 3.29 10.20 -3.41
C GLY A 99 4.58 10.71 -2.76
N GLY A 100 5.22 11.71 -3.36
CA GLY A 100 6.37 12.43 -2.77
C GLY A 100 6.01 13.16 -1.48
N ILE A 101 4.82 13.78 -1.40
CA ILE A 101 4.32 14.43 -0.19
C ILE A 101 4.12 13.39 0.93
N GLY A 102 3.61 12.21 0.61
CA GLY A 102 3.45 11.12 1.57
C GLY A 102 4.76 10.69 2.24
N LYS A 103 5.89 10.77 1.53
CA LYS A 103 7.23 10.48 2.09
C LYS A 103 7.66 11.49 3.17
N ILE A 104 7.09 12.68 3.18
CA ILE A 104 7.31 13.70 4.22
C ILE A 104 6.29 13.51 5.35
N ILE A 105 5.01 13.38 5.02
CA ILE A 105 3.93 13.25 6.00
C ILE A 105 4.10 11.98 6.85
N GLY A 106 4.54 10.88 6.23
CA GLY A 106 4.72 9.60 6.92
C GLY A 106 5.66 9.70 8.13
N PRO A 107 6.94 10.03 7.95
CA PRO A 107 7.89 10.17 9.06
C PRO A 107 7.53 11.28 10.04
N VAL A 108 7.08 12.43 9.55
CA VAL A 108 6.71 13.56 10.43
C VAL A 108 5.52 13.19 11.31
N GLY A 109 4.47 12.60 10.74
CA GLY A 109 3.31 12.16 11.51
C GLY A 109 3.67 11.07 12.52
N LEU A 110 4.54 10.13 12.15
CA LEU A 110 5.05 9.12 13.06
C LEU A 110 5.83 9.76 14.22
N ALA A 111 6.75 10.69 13.94
CA ALA A 111 7.52 11.40 14.95
C ALA A 111 6.63 12.12 15.96
N LEU A 112 5.59 12.82 15.48
CA LEU A 112 4.62 13.51 16.34
C LEU A 112 3.84 12.55 17.24
N ILE A 113 3.45 11.39 16.71
CA ILE A 113 2.66 10.39 17.45
C ILE A 113 3.50 9.72 18.53
N VAL A 114 4.75 9.36 18.23
CA VAL A 114 5.63 8.68 19.21
C VAL A 114 6.46 9.65 20.06
N GLY A 115 6.29 10.95 19.89
CA GLY A 115 7.03 11.96 20.64
C GLY A 115 8.51 12.03 20.32
N SER A 116 8.93 11.61 19.11
CA SER A 116 10.33 11.67 18.68
C SER A 116 10.72 13.09 18.28
N GLY A 117 11.90 13.55 18.73
CA GLY A 117 12.51 14.81 18.28
C GLY A 117 13.11 14.74 16.87
N ASN A 118 13.21 13.57 16.28
CA ASN A 118 13.77 13.36 14.94
C ASN A 118 12.66 13.10 13.92
N TYR A 119 12.30 14.11 13.15
CA TYR A 119 11.21 14.05 12.16
C TYR A 119 11.57 13.30 10.86
N LEU A 120 12.86 13.10 10.57
CA LEU A 120 13.32 12.38 9.38
C LEU A 120 13.48 10.88 9.63
N LYS A 121 13.96 10.54 10.82
CA LYS A 121 14.15 9.18 11.29
C LYS A 121 13.60 9.06 12.71
N PRO A 122 12.30 8.93 12.89
CA PRO A 122 11.71 8.84 14.22
C PRO A 122 12.27 7.64 15.01
N ASP A 123 12.75 7.92 16.21
CA ASP A 123 13.10 6.89 17.17
C ASP A 123 11.81 6.42 17.86
N VAL A 124 11.47 5.14 17.68
CA VAL A 124 10.25 4.57 18.25
C VAL A 124 10.60 3.76 19.50
N PRO A 125 10.25 4.24 20.71
CA PRO A 125 10.42 3.47 21.94
C PRO A 125 9.60 2.17 21.90
N LEU A 126 10.09 1.12 22.56
CA LEU A 126 9.40 -0.18 22.59
C LEU A 126 7.91 -0.10 22.97
N PRO A 127 7.49 0.67 23.99
CA PRO A 127 6.07 0.79 24.34
C PRO A 127 5.22 1.45 23.25
N GLU A 128 5.82 2.25 22.37
CA GLU A 128 5.12 2.99 21.32
C GLU A 128 5.04 2.21 19.98
N ILE A 129 5.65 1.02 19.90
CA ILE A 129 5.61 0.19 18.70
C ILE A 129 4.17 -0.09 18.26
N PRO A 130 3.23 -0.53 19.11
CA PRO A 130 1.86 -0.77 18.67
C PRO A 130 1.22 0.48 18.06
N LEU A 131 1.39 1.64 18.68
CA LEU A 131 0.83 2.91 18.19
C LEU A 131 1.43 3.31 16.84
N ALA A 132 2.75 3.18 16.69
CA ALA A 132 3.45 3.42 15.45
C ALA A 132 2.91 2.54 14.30
N PHE A 133 2.68 1.26 14.58
CA PHE A 133 2.18 0.30 13.59
C PHE A 133 0.68 0.48 13.29
N VAL A 134 -0.11 0.94 14.24
CA VAL A 134 -1.49 1.40 13.98
C VAL A 134 -1.48 2.58 13.01
N TYR A 135 -0.64 3.57 13.24
CA TYR A 135 -0.51 4.71 12.33
C TYR A 135 -0.15 4.28 10.90
N LEU A 136 0.88 3.45 10.76
CA LEU A 136 1.30 2.94 9.45
C LEU A 136 0.20 2.08 8.79
N GLY A 137 -0.45 1.22 9.56
CA GLY A 137 -1.52 0.36 9.08
C GLY A 137 -2.75 1.13 8.61
N CYS A 138 -3.09 2.25 9.28
CA CYS A 138 -4.19 3.12 8.86
C CYS A 138 -4.00 3.70 7.46
N TRP A 139 -2.77 4.04 7.07
CA TRP A 139 -2.49 4.50 5.70
C TRP A 139 -2.76 3.42 4.66
N PHE A 140 -2.39 2.16 4.95
CA PHE A 140 -2.71 1.03 4.07
C PHE A 140 -4.22 0.77 4.03
N LEU A 141 -4.92 0.81 5.16
CA LEU A 141 -6.38 0.66 5.21
C LEU A 141 -7.08 1.76 4.41
N MET A 142 -6.61 2.99 4.52
CA MET A 142 -7.11 4.11 3.71
C MET A 142 -6.89 3.84 2.22
N THR A 143 -5.72 3.36 1.83
CA THR A 143 -5.43 2.97 0.44
C THR A 143 -6.40 1.88 -0.02
N GLY A 144 -6.59 0.83 0.77
CA GLY A 144 -7.56 -0.25 0.47
C GLY A 144 -8.98 0.27 0.30
N THR A 145 -9.40 1.19 1.17
CA THR A 145 -10.71 1.83 1.12
C THR A 145 -10.89 2.64 -0.17
N VAL A 146 -9.88 3.44 -0.53
CA VAL A 146 -9.93 4.26 -1.76
C VAL A 146 -10.03 3.36 -3.00
N TYR A 147 -9.21 2.32 -3.10
CA TYR A 147 -9.29 1.39 -4.22
C TYR A 147 -10.64 0.67 -4.29
N TYR A 148 -11.14 0.17 -3.17
CA TYR A 148 -12.36 -0.63 -3.15
C TYR A 148 -13.63 0.17 -3.39
N PHE A 149 -13.76 1.36 -2.79
CA PHE A 149 -14.99 2.17 -2.87
C PHE A 149 -14.97 3.20 -4.00
N PHE A 150 -13.81 3.77 -4.30
CA PHE A 150 -13.68 4.86 -5.27
C PHE A 150 -12.91 4.43 -6.54
N GLY A 151 -12.28 3.28 -6.53
CA GLY A 151 -11.53 2.77 -7.67
C GLY A 151 -12.44 2.43 -8.85
N ILE A 152 -11.98 2.76 -10.05
CA ILE A 152 -12.62 2.39 -11.31
C ILE A 152 -12.11 1.01 -11.70
N GLU A 153 -13.01 0.10 -12.10
CA GLU A 153 -12.58 -1.20 -12.61
C GLU A 153 -12.20 -1.10 -14.07
N THR A 154 -10.93 -1.38 -14.35
CA THR A 154 -10.35 -1.29 -15.70
C THR A 154 -10.17 -2.65 -16.38
N ARG A 155 -10.40 -3.74 -15.66
CA ARG A 155 -10.21 -5.11 -16.15
C ARG A 155 -11.02 -5.38 -17.41
N GLY A 156 -10.33 -5.88 -18.43
CA GLY A 156 -10.98 -6.32 -19.68
C GLY A 156 -11.54 -5.19 -20.54
N LYS A 157 -11.27 -3.94 -20.18
CA LYS A 157 -11.68 -2.76 -20.98
C LYS A 157 -10.53 -2.29 -21.86
N SER A 158 -10.84 -1.86 -23.08
CA SER A 158 -9.88 -1.13 -23.88
C SER A 158 -9.73 0.30 -23.39
N ILE A 159 -8.62 0.94 -23.71
CA ILE A 159 -8.36 2.35 -23.34
C ILE A 159 -9.47 3.25 -23.88
N GLU A 160 -9.96 3.00 -25.09
CA GLU A 160 -11.04 3.77 -25.71
C GLU A 160 -12.39 3.57 -25.02
N GLN A 161 -12.61 2.40 -24.40
CA GLN A 161 -13.81 2.16 -23.60
C GLN A 161 -13.73 2.94 -22.27
N ILE A 162 -12.58 2.93 -21.63
CA ILE A 162 -12.34 3.69 -20.39
C ILE A 162 -12.46 5.19 -20.67
N ASP A 163 -11.87 5.70 -21.75
CA ASP A 163 -11.98 7.10 -22.14
C ASP A 163 -13.44 7.53 -22.37
N ARG A 164 -14.27 6.67 -22.98
CA ARG A 164 -15.70 6.94 -23.16
C ARG A 164 -16.47 6.95 -21.84
N GLU A 165 -16.21 6.02 -20.94
CA GLU A 165 -16.85 5.98 -19.62
C GLU A 165 -16.51 7.22 -18.80
N LEU A 166 -15.25 7.65 -18.81
CA LEU A 166 -14.80 8.84 -18.10
C LEU A 166 -15.41 10.13 -18.69
N ALA A 167 -15.58 10.19 -20.02
CA ALA A 167 -16.20 11.34 -20.68
C ALA A 167 -17.70 11.48 -20.38
N VAL A 168 -18.38 10.38 -20.03
CA VAL A 168 -19.81 10.40 -19.66
C VAL A 168 -20.02 10.79 -18.18
N THR A 169 -19.00 10.58 -17.34
CA THR A 169 -19.07 10.86 -15.89
C THR A 169 -18.50 12.22 -15.50
N ALA A 170 -17.89 12.95 -16.44
CA ALA A 170 -17.36 14.30 -16.26
C ALA A 170 -18.37 15.35 -16.70
#